data_5e30b8ae2b381d2b613a47f596b5bd8c
#
_entry.id   5e30b8ae2b381d2b613a47f596b5bd8c
#
_cell.length_a   1.000
_cell.length_b   1.000
_cell.length_c   1.000
_cell.angle_alpha   90.00
_cell.angle_beta   90.00
_cell.angle_gamma   90.00
#
_symmetry.space_group_name_H-M   'P 1'
#
loop_
_entity.id
_entity.type
_entity.pdbx_description
1 polymer ?
#
loop_
_entity_poly.entity_id
_entity_poly.type
_entity_poly.pdbx_seq_one_letter_code
_entity_poly.pdbx_strand_id
1 'polypeptide(L)'
;MQPRPAFEVWTREQWFALAWHLHNGNGQFDFILGWFGPNRKNGGRPEPIYVKSKHTLVSKAIPWAWSSLCGMGEKKIAIVFYSQNSAALSRWAGVDFDAHSGEPEEAETARQRAFDFFRATLNLEGIHLILEASGRGWHVWLLSKGFRPCRDWTALVAAKLHECGIPATECELFPPPATEANPHGKGMRAPGCWSPARQEPSQILWENIGPILAKSERSVPLKEKKDSLPFSSLSLYSRLLPLVNEFAIVKVSTRRKLLQKLCGQLFHQIGYGMAQRFAAEHFAQRRVRTKAAEREHLNEFGDFWIGLHRLWLAELTPQERTAFENLTTDCERDAFRIVRSYAKKAQVENRPDFMIVRDDLAARIGITGRGAGLLIQRFCDDAPAILQRSQEYVPHKSAARYRWLPMPGYINTGGRVP
;
A
#
# COMPACT_ATOMS: atom_id res chain seq x y z
N MET A 1 -31.02 3.67 5.86
CA MET A 1 -29.79 3.20 6.53
C MET A 1 -29.63 4.01 7.80
N GLN A 2 -29.44 3.35 8.95
CA GLN A 2 -29.16 4.07 10.19
C GLN A 2 -27.65 4.26 10.35
N PRO A 3 -27.19 5.48 10.69
CA PRO A 3 -25.78 5.75 11.00
C PRO A 3 -25.35 4.95 12.22
N ARG A 4 -24.16 4.34 12.16
CA ARG A 4 -23.57 3.54 13.24
C ARG A 4 -22.11 3.92 13.46
N PRO A 5 -21.64 4.00 14.70
CA PRO A 5 -20.21 4.18 14.97
C PRO A 5 -19.39 3.00 14.44
N ALA A 6 -18.13 3.24 14.07
CA ALA A 6 -17.29 2.22 13.44
C ALA A 6 -17.09 0.96 14.28
N PHE A 7 -17.08 1.08 15.62
CA PHE A 7 -16.95 -0.07 16.53
C PHE A 7 -18.18 -0.98 16.59
N GLU A 8 -19.32 -0.53 16.05
CA GLU A 8 -20.51 -1.36 15.84
C GLU A 8 -20.56 -2.00 14.45
N VAL A 9 -19.77 -1.48 13.51
CA VAL A 9 -19.71 -1.96 12.12
C VAL A 9 -18.54 -2.95 11.95
N TRP A 10 -17.42 -2.67 12.58
CA TRP A 10 -16.19 -3.44 12.42
C TRP A 10 -15.64 -3.91 13.76
N THR A 11 -15.03 -5.10 13.77
CA THR A 11 -14.18 -5.50 14.87
C THR A 11 -12.90 -4.66 14.91
N ARG A 12 -12.18 -4.70 16.01
CA ARG A 12 -10.88 -4.02 16.14
C ARG A 12 -9.91 -4.44 15.04
N GLU A 13 -9.82 -5.72 14.76
CA GLU A 13 -8.93 -6.30 13.75
C GLU A 13 -9.32 -5.85 12.36
N GLN A 14 -10.61 -5.82 12.05
CA GLN A 14 -11.14 -5.33 10.77
C GLN A 14 -10.83 -3.85 10.57
N TRP A 15 -11.04 -3.02 11.59
CA TRP A 15 -10.72 -1.61 11.48
C TRP A 15 -9.20 -1.38 11.37
N PHE A 16 -8.38 -2.15 12.08
CA PHE A 16 -6.91 -2.09 11.93
C PHE A 16 -6.48 -2.43 10.51
N ALA A 17 -7.09 -3.45 9.95
CA ALA A 17 -6.88 -3.86 8.58
C ALA A 17 -7.21 -2.77 7.57
N LEU A 18 -8.37 -2.14 7.74
CA LEU A 18 -8.78 -1.00 6.94
C LEU A 18 -7.77 0.15 7.08
N ALA A 19 -7.40 0.52 8.31
CA ALA A 19 -6.44 1.58 8.56
C ALA A 19 -5.08 1.33 7.89
N TRP A 20 -4.57 0.09 7.95
CA TRP A 20 -3.36 -0.30 7.23
C TRP A 20 -3.52 -0.25 5.70
N HIS A 21 -4.68 -0.63 5.20
CA HIS A 21 -4.99 -0.52 3.77
C HIS A 21 -4.94 0.94 3.31
N LEU A 22 -5.56 1.84 4.07
CA LEU A 22 -5.63 3.28 3.79
C LEU A 22 -4.26 3.99 3.93
N HIS A 23 -3.34 3.44 4.70
CA HIS A 23 -1.99 3.98 4.86
C HIS A 23 -1.17 3.96 3.55
N ASN A 24 -1.62 3.26 2.51
CA ASN A 24 -1.01 3.24 1.18
C ASN A 24 0.46 2.78 1.12
N GLY A 25 0.96 2.09 2.14
CA GLY A 25 2.36 1.69 2.21
C GLY A 25 3.34 2.86 2.38
N ASN A 26 2.86 4.01 2.83
CA ASN A 26 3.68 5.17 3.17
C ASN A 26 4.64 4.86 4.33
N GLY A 27 5.63 5.73 4.53
CA GLY A 27 6.58 5.59 5.63
C GLY A 27 5.89 5.60 6.99
N GLN A 28 6.52 4.98 7.99
CA GLN A 28 5.96 4.81 9.35
C GLN A 28 5.49 6.11 10.03
N PHE A 29 5.96 7.25 9.53
CA PHE A 29 5.61 8.59 10.03
C PHE A 29 4.78 9.40 9.02
N ASP A 30 4.44 8.85 7.85
CA ASP A 30 3.75 9.57 6.79
C ASP A 30 2.23 9.50 6.96
N PHE A 31 1.76 10.09 8.05
CA PHE A 31 0.36 10.30 8.38
C PHE A 31 0.21 11.54 9.27
N ILE A 32 -1.03 11.96 9.49
CA ILE A 32 -1.37 13.11 10.32
C ILE A 32 -2.11 12.62 11.57
N LEU A 33 -1.76 13.16 12.73
CA LEU A 33 -2.53 13.00 13.95
C LEU A 33 -3.39 14.24 14.16
N GLY A 34 -4.67 14.02 14.50
CA GLY A 34 -5.60 15.08 14.87
C GLY A 34 -6.10 14.89 16.31
N TRP A 35 -6.25 15.98 17.02
CA TRP A 35 -6.86 16.02 18.36
C TRP A 35 -7.49 17.39 18.62
N PHE A 36 -8.32 17.49 19.65
CA PHE A 36 -8.83 18.76 20.15
C PHE A 36 -8.07 19.16 21.41
N GLY A 37 -7.52 20.36 21.45
CA GLY A 37 -6.75 20.80 22.58
C GLY A 37 -6.13 22.19 22.43
N PRO A 38 -5.38 22.66 23.44
CA PRO A 38 -4.79 23.99 23.40
C PRO A 38 -3.74 24.10 22.28
N ASN A 39 -3.92 25.08 21.42
CA ASN A 39 -2.97 25.39 20.34
C ASN A 39 -2.05 26.54 20.77
N ARG A 40 -0.76 26.26 20.88
CA ARG A 40 0.26 27.27 21.26
C ARG A 40 0.33 28.45 20.28
N LYS A 41 0.00 28.21 19.00
CA LYS A 41 0.02 29.28 17.98
C LYS A 41 -1.12 30.29 18.15
N ASN A 42 -2.23 29.85 18.77
CA ASN A 42 -3.42 30.68 18.99
C ASN A 42 -3.60 31.07 20.47
N GLY A 43 -2.51 31.31 21.19
CA GLY A 43 -2.55 31.72 22.59
C GLY A 43 -3.10 30.66 23.55
N GLY A 44 -3.02 29.37 23.17
CA GLY A 44 -3.47 28.24 23.99
C GLY A 44 -4.97 27.99 23.96
N ARG A 45 -5.76 28.63 23.09
CA ARG A 45 -7.19 28.38 22.95
C ARG A 45 -7.44 26.97 22.43
N PRO A 46 -8.39 26.21 22.99
CA PRO A 46 -8.75 24.89 22.49
C PRO A 46 -9.30 24.96 21.08
N GLU A 47 -8.75 24.15 20.16
CA GLU A 47 -9.15 24.06 18.78
C GLU A 47 -8.80 22.67 18.18
N PRO A 48 -9.33 22.30 17.02
CA PRO A 48 -8.87 21.14 16.28
C PRO A 48 -7.44 21.35 15.81
N ILE A 49 -6.55 20.41 16.17
CA ILE A 49 -5.13 20.45 15.83
C ILE A 49 -4.82 19.26 14.95
N TYR A 50 -4.17 19.49 13.80
CA TYR A 50 -3.69 18.45 12.91
C TYR A 50 -2.19 18.61 12.66
N VAL A 51 -1.41 17.59 12.99
CA VAL A 51 0.04 17.63 12.89
C VAL A 51 0.58 16.40 12.18
N LYS A 52 1.44 16.62 11.19
CA LYS A 52 2.20 15.52 10.56
C LYS A 52 3.00 14.79 11.64
N SER A 53 2.89 13.45 11.67
CA SER A 53 3.65 12.63 12.60
C SER A 53 5.16 12.77 12.31
N LYS A 54 5.95 12.99 13.37
CA LYS A 54 7.42 13.03 13.28
C LYS A 54 8.08 11.96 14.16
N HIS A 55 7.38 11.52 15.19
CA HIS A 55 7.94 10.65 16.23
C HIS A 55 7.02 9.50 16.61
N THR A 56 5.76 9.53 16.17
CA THR A 56 4.80 8.48 16.45
C THR A 56 4.73 7.53 15.25
N LEU A 57 4.93 6.25 15.51
CA LEU A 57 4.78 5.21 14.49
C LEU A 57 3.29 5.00 14.17
N VAL A 58 2.96 4.75 12.91
CA VAL A 58 1.59 4.42 12.48
C VAL A 58 1.05 3.18 13.21
N SER A 59 1.90 2.20 13.49
CA SER A 59 1.57 1.00 14.27
C SER A 59 1.14 1.29 15.72
N LYS A 60 1.50 2.45 16.27
CA LYS A 60 1.03 2.95 17.58
C LYS A 60 -0.19 3.85 17.44
N ALA A 61 -0.24 4.65 16.37
CA ALA A 61 -1.32 5.60 16.14
C ALA A 61 -2.65 4.91 15.83
N ILE A 62 -2.65 3.83 15.06
CA ILE A 62 -3.85 3.05 14.73
C ILE A 62 -4.56 2.53 16.00
N PRO A 63 -3.89 1.83 16.94
CA PRO A 63 -4.49 1.45 18.22
C PRO A 63 -5.02 2.62 19.04
N TRP A 64 -4.33 3.76 19.07
CA TRP A 64 -4.79 4.95 19.79
C TRP A 64 -6.07 5.53 19.19
N ALA A 65 -6.14 5.61 17.86
CA ALA A 65 -7.34 6.08 17.17
C ALA A 65 -8.53 5.15 17.43
N TRP A 66 -8.32 3.84 17.43
CA TRP A 66 -9.35 2.86 17.80
C TRP A 66 -9.83 3.03 19.25
N SER A 67 -8.91 3.17 20.20
CA SER A 67 -9.26 3.41 21.61
C SER A 67 -10.08 4.68 21.78
N SER A 68 -9.77 5.74 20.98
CA SER A 68 -10.54 6.98 20.96
C SER A 68 -11.95 6.77 20.42
N LEU A 69 -12.10 5.95 19.38
CA LEU A 69 -13.38 5.55 18.81
C LEU A 69 -14.29 4.86 19.82
N CYS A 70 -13.74 3.91 20.57
CA CYS A 70 -14.45 3.16 21.58
C CYS A 70 -14.70 3.95 22.88
N GLY A 71 -14.38 5.24 22.92
CA GLY A 71 -14.51 6.04 24.14
C GLY A 71 -13.45 5.74 25.20
N MET A 72 -12.52 4.82 24.92
CA MET A 72 -11.45 4.43 25.82
C MET A 72 -10.26 5.39 25.71
N GLY A 73 -9.68 5.77 26.84
CA GLY A 73 -8.51 6.63 26.90
C GLY A 73 -8.81 8.12 27.10
N GLU A 74 -7.89 8.81 27.76
CA GLU A 74 -8.02 10.22 28.12
C GLU A 74 -7.94 11.17 26.92
N LYS A 75 -7.16 10.80 25.89
CA LYS A 75 -6.96 11.63 24.70
C LYS A 75 -7.75 11.09 23.52
N LYS A 76 -8.61 11.93 22.96
CA LYS A 76 -9.31 11.66 21.72
C LYS A 76 -8.40 11.97 20.53
N ILE A 77 -8.06 10.94 19.75
CA ILE A 77 -7.09 11.02 18.65
C ILE A 77 -7.76 10.59 17.35
N ALA A 78 -7.61 11.40 16.32
CA ALA A 78 -7.92 11.07 14.94
C ALA A 78 -6.62 10.67 14.20
N ILE A 79 -6.76 9.78 13.24
CA ILE A 79 -5.70 9.48 12.27
C ILE A 79 -6.17 9.88 10.87
N VAL A 80 -5.27 10.54 10.12
CA VAL A 80 -5.51 11.03 8.77
C VAL A 80 -4.46 10.42 7.87
N PHE A 81 -4.88 9.73 6.82
CA PHE A 81 -4.00 9.11 5.87
C PHE A 81 -3.87 9.94 4.60
N TYR A 82 -2.67 10.01 4.07
CA TYR A 82 -2.42 10.64 2.79
C TYR A 82 -3.01 9.80 1.65
N SER A 83 -3.63 10.47 0.70
CA SER A 83 -4.33 9.84 -0.42
C SER A 83 -3.42 9.21 -1.47
N GLN A 84 -2.11 9.43 -1.38
CA GLN A 84 -1.13 8.82 -2.29
C GLN A 84 0.17 8.50 -1.57
N ASN A 85 0.90 7.53 -2.08
CA ASN A 85 2.27 7.26 -1.68
C ASN A 85 3.27 8.06 -2.54
N SER A 86 4.56 7.93 -2.23
CA SER A 86 5.64 8.63 -2.94
C SER A 86 5.76 8.28 -4.43
N ALA A 87 5.13 7.20 -4.89
CA ALA A 87 5.06 6.78 -6.29
C ALA A 87 3.77 7.25 -6.99
N ALA A 88 3.01 8.16 -6.39
CA ALA A 88 1.71 8.60 -6.87
C ALA A 88 0.73 7.43 -7.12
N LEU A 89 0.78 6.42 -6.26
CA LEU A 89 -0.14 5.30 -6.26
C LEU A 89 -1.03 5.35 -5.02
N SER A 90 -2.27 4.90 -5.17
CA SER A 90 -3.21 4.76 -4.06
C SER A 90 -4.02 3.47 -4.17
N ARG A 91 -4.42 2.93 -3.01
CA ARG A 91 -5.42 1.87 -2.90
C ARG A 91 -6.83 2.42 -2.73
N TRP A 92 -6.96 3.72 -2.58
CA TRP A 92 -8.23 4.35 -2.34
C TRP A 92 -8.32 5.74 -2.97
N ALA A 93 -9.53 6.14 -3.24
CA ALA A 93 -9.92 7.52 -3.50
C ALA A 93 -11.02 7.92 -2.51
N GLY A 94 -11.23 9.20 -2.36
CA GLY A 94 -12.30 9.73 -1.53
C GLY A 94 -12.84 11.03 -2.07
N VAL A 95 -14.09 11.30 -1.73
CA VAL A 95 -14.72 12.59 -1.97
C VAL A 95 -15.30 13.07 -0.64
N ASP A 96 -14.97 14.31 -0.28
CA ASP A 96 -15.53 14.98 0.88
C ASP A 96 -16.51 16.07 0.43
N PHE A 97 -17.75 15.92 0.85
CA PHE A 97 -18.85 16.84 0.61
C PHE A 97 -19.11 17.61 1.91
N ASP A 98 -18.41 18.72 2.10
CA ASP A 98 -18.44 19.49 3.36
C ASP A 98 -19.51 20.60 3.31
N ALA A 99 -20.21 20.81 4.43
CA ALA A 99 -21.10 21.94 4.63
C ALA A 99 -20.34 23.02 5.44
N HIS A 100 -19.79 24.00 4.74
CA HIS A 100 -18.87 24.97 5.35
C HIS A 100 -19.56 25.98 6.25
N SER A 101 -20.74 26.45 5.88
CA SER A 101 -21.50 27.42 6.67
C SER A 101 -22.15 26.82 7.92
N GLY A 102 -22.40 25.51 7.88
CA GLY A 102 -23.15 24.80 8.92
C GLY A 102 -24.66 25.02 8.85
N GLU A 103 -25.17 25.71 7.80
CA GLU A 103 -26.59 25.90 7.57
C GLU A 103 -27.24 24.55 7.19
N PRO A 104 -28.51 24.31 7.66
CA PRO A 104 -29.23 23.05 7.40
C PRO A 104 -29.38 22.73 5.90
N GLU A 105 -29.60 23.76 5.08
CA GLU A 105 -29.80 23.62 3.63
C GLU A 105 -28.50 23.18 2.93
N GLU A 106 -27.35 23.71 3.35
CA GLU A 106 -26.05 23.31 2.83
C GLU A 106 -25.72 21.88 3.27
N ALA A 107 -26.01 21.53 4.52
CA ALA A 107 -25.83 20.17 5.03
C ALA A 107 -26.69 19.15 4.26
N GLU A 108 -27.92 19.48 3.94
CA GLU A 108 -28.81 18.61 3.15
C GLU A 108 -28.32 18.50 1.68
N THR A 109 -27.84 19.61 1.11
CA THR A 109 -27.23 19.62 -0.24
C THR A 109 -25.99 18.74 -0.30
N ALA A 110 -25.08 18.86 0.69
CA ALA A 110 -23.90 18.01 0.80
C ALA A 110 -24.28 16.53 0.95
N ARG A 111 -25.30 16.23 1.75
CA ARG A 111 -25.86 14.89 1.89
C ARG A 111 -26.38 14.34 0.58
N GLN A 112 -27.22 15.09 -0.14
CA GLN A 112 -27.81 14.65 -1.40
C GLN A 112 -26.71 14.35 -2.44
N ARG A 113 -25.72 15.24 -2.59
CA ARG A 113 -24.57 15.03 -3.49
C ARG A 113 -23.78 13.78 -3.14
N ALA A 114 -23.51 13.56 -1.86
CA ALA A 114 -22.80 12.35 -1.41
C ALA A 114 -23.55 11.08 -1.77
N PHE A 115 -24.88 11.07 -1.59
CA PHE A 115 -25.73 9.94 -1.93
C PHE A 115 -25.83 9.71 -3.44
N ASP A 116 -25.91 10.75 -4.25
CA ASP A 116 -25.96 10.64 -5.71
C ASP A 116 -24.64 10.10 -6.27
N PHE A 117 -23.51 10.64 -5.80
CA PHE A 117 -22.19 10.12 -6.14
C PHE A 117 -22.00 8.68 -5.68
N PHE A 118 -22.41 8.35 -4.45
CA PHE A 118 -22.35 7.00 -3.93
C PHE A 118 -23.14 6.02 -4.80
N ARG A 119 -24.38 6.37 -5.20
CA ARG A 119 -25.21 5.54 -6.09
C ARG A 119 -24.55 5.31 -7.44
N ALA A 120 -23.96 6.35 -8.03
CA ALA A 120 -23.27 6.26 -9.32
C ALA A 120 -22.00 5.39 -9.27
N THR A 121 -21.47 5.13 -8.06
CA THR A 121 -20.28 4.33 -7.87
C THR A 121 -20.54 2.90 -7.40
N LEU A 122 -21.78 2.56 -6.99
CA LEU A 122 -22.13 1.25 -6.41
C LEU A 122 -21.75 0.05 -7.27
N ASN A 123 -21.84 0.17 -8.59
CA ASN A 123 -21.62 -0.92 -9.53
C ASN A 123 -20.23 -0.91 -10.19
N LEU A 124 -19.28 -0.15 -9.64
CA LEU A 124 -17.92 -0.13 -10.17
C LEU A 124 -17.20 -1.44 -9.85
N GLU A 125 -16.81 -2.17 -10.89
CA GLU A 125 -16.14 -3.45 -10.74
C GLU A 125 -14.79 -3.30 -10.03
N GLY A 126 -14.57 -4.15 -9.03
CA GLY A 126 -13.33 -4.17 -8.24
C GLY A 126 -13.14 -2.97 -7.32
N ILE A 127 -14.16 -2.12 -7.15
CA ILE A 127 -14.20 -1.02 -6.21
C ILE A 127 -15.13 -1.37 -5.04
N HIS A 128 -14.67 -1.10 -3.85
CA HIS A 128 -15.42 -1.25 -2.61
C HIS A 128 -15.63 0.12 -2.00
N LEU A 129 -16.78 0.32 -1.37
CA LEU A 129 -17.22 1.64 -0.94
C LEU A 129 -17.44 1.71 0.56
N ILE A 130 -17.24 2.90 1.12
CA ILE A 130 -17.73 3.29 2.43
C ILE A 130 -18.46 4.64 2.26
N LEU A 131 -19.64 4.76 2.81
CA LEU A 131 -20.37 6.01 2.97
C LEU A 131 -20.44 6.35 4.45
N GLU A 132 -19.92 7.52 4.82
CA GLU A 132 -19.92 7.99 6.21
C GLU A 132 -20.38 9.43 6.35
N ALA A 133 -21.07 9.72 7.46
CA ALA A 133 -21.32 11.07 7.93
C ALA A 133 -20.12 11.54 8.74
N SER A 134 -19.40 12.56 8.26
CA SER A 134 -18.14 13.02 8.85
C SER A 134 -18.29 14.08 9.95
N GLY A 135 -19.54 14.41 10.29
CA GLY A 135 -19.92 15.42 11.25
C GLY A 135 -20.46 16.67 10.58
N ARG A 136 -19.70 17.45 9.79
CA ARG A 136 -20.21 18.59 9.02
C ARG A 136 -20.63 18.24 7.61
N GLY A 137 -20.16 17.10 7.12
CA GLY A 137 -20.35 16.69 5.75
C GLY A 137 -20.41 15.18 5.62
N TRP A 138 -20.07 14.70 4.44
CA TRP A 138 -20.20 13.32 4.03
C TRP A 138 -18.96 12.88 3.27
N HIS A 139 -18.40 11.73 3.63
CA HIS A 139 -17.33 11.13 2.86
C HIS A 139 -17.83 9.92 2.09
N VAL A 140 -17.42 9.82 0.84
CA VAL A 140 -17.55 8.61 0.04
C VAL A 140 -16.15 8.10 -0.26
N TRP A 141 -15.84 6.90 0.24
CA TRP A 141 -14.57 6.23 0.03
C TRP A 141 -14.72 5.18 -1.06
N LEU A 142 -13.76 5.15 -1.98
CA LEU A 142 -13.64 4.15 -3.02
C LEU A 142 -12.33 3.39 -2.77
N LEU A 143 -12.41 2.08 -2.54
CA LEU A 143 -11.27 1.25 -2.21
C LEU A 143 -11.05 0.17 -3.26
N SER A 144 -9.82 -0.08 -3.63
CA SER A 144 -9.43 -1.19 -4.50
C SER A 144 -8.51 -2.16 -3.76
N LYS A 145 -8.51 -3.43 -4.16
CA LYS A 145 -7.63 -4.46 -3.54
C LYS A 145 -6.15 -4.18 -3.75
N GLY A 146 -5.78 -3.51 -4.84
CA GLY A 146 -4.41 -3.21 -5.22
C GLY A 146 -4.18 -1.72 -5.41
N PHE A 147 -2.93 -1.36 -5.61
CA PHE A 147 -2.58 0.00 -5.96
C PHE A 147 -3.04 0.36 -7.37
N ARG A 148 -3.51 1.61 -7.53
CA ARG A 148 -3.82 2.24 -8.81
C ARG A 148 -3.07 3.56 -8.92
N PRO A 149 -2.69 4.01 -10.12
CA PRO A 149 -2.19 5.35 -10.33
C PRO A 149 -3.19 6.41 -9.85
N CYS A 150 -2.72 7.43 -9.15
CA CYS A 150 -3.60 8.49 -8.64
C CYS A 150 -4.36 9.21 -9.74
N ARG A 151 -3.75 9.36 -10.93
CA ARG A 151 -4.43 9.92 -12.11
C ARG A 151 -5.66 9.12 -12.53
N ASP A 152 -5.62 7.78 -12.40
CA ASP A 152 -6.75 6.90 -12.76
C ASP A 152 -7.88 7.06 -11.74
N TRP A 153 -7.54 7.22 -10.46
CA TRP A 153 -8.50 7.56 -9.42
C TRP A 153 -9.14 8.93 -9.65
N THR A 154 -8.33 9.95 -9.93
CA THR A 154 -8.82 11.31 -10.20
C THR A 154 -9.73 11.32 -11.41
N ALA A 155 -9.36 10.64 -12.51
CA ALA A 155 -10.19 10.54 -13.71
C ALA A 155 -11.50 9.81 -13.44
N LEU A 156 -11.47 8.70 -12.69
CA LEU A 156 -12.68 7.96 -12.31
C LEU A 156 -13.64 8.81 -11.48
N VAL A 157 -13.11 9.47 -10.44
CA VAL A 157 -13.92 10.31 -9.55
C VAL A 157 -14.50 11.49 -10.32
N ALA A 158 -13.70 12.19 -11.14
CA ALA A 158 -14.16 13.32 -11.95
C ALA A 158 -15.25 12.91 -12.94
N ALA A 159 -15.10 11.75 -13.61
CA ALA A 159 -16.12 11.24 -14.51
C ALA A 159 -17.44 10.95 -13.78
N LYS A 160 -17.38 10.37 -12.58
CA LYS A 160 -18.58 10.08 -11.79
C LYS A 160 -19.24 11.32 -11.20
N LEU A 161 -18.49 12.31 -10.78
CA LEU A 161 -19.05 13.62 -10.38
C LEU A 161 -19.75 14.29 -11.55
N HIS A 162 -19.15 14.29 -12.73
CA HIS A 162 -19.76 14.83 -13.94
C HIS A 162 -21.06 14.10 -14.30
N GLU A 163 -21.07 12.75 -14.23
CA GLU A 163 -22.27 11.92 -14.44
C GLU A 163 -23.41 12.30 -13.49
N CYS A 164 -23.09 12.71 -12.27
CA CYS A 164 -24.05 13.18 -11.27
C CYS A 164 -24.40 14.67 -11.40
N GLY A 165 -23.79 15.41 -12.32
CA GLY A 165 -23.97 16.86 -12.42
C GLY A 165 -23.37 17.64 -11.25
N ILE A 166 -22.40 17.07 -10.52
CA ILE A 166 -21.76 17.68 -9.36
C ILE A 166 -20.47 18.39 -9.81
N PRO A 167 -20.37 19.73 -9.67
CA PRO A 167 -19.12 20.43 -9.95
C PRO A 167 -18.00 20.01 -9.03
N ALA A 168 -16.82 19.74 -9.56
CA ALA A 168 -15.65 19.35 -8.76
C ALA A 168 -15.19 20.45 -7.76
N THR A 169 -15.65 21.69 -7.94
CA THR A 169 -15.40 22.81 -7.04
C THR A 169 -16.25 22.77 -5.77
N GLU A 170 -17.27 21.92 -5.73
CA GLU A 170 -18.22 21.82 -4.63
C GLU A 170 -17.93 20.61 -3.71
N CYS A 171 -16.77 19.99 -3.89
CA CYS A 171 -16.30 18.89 -3.05
C CYS A 171 -14.77 18.86 -3.01
N GLU A 172 -14.22 18.19 -2.02
CA GLU A 172 -12.79 17.94 -1.93
C GLU A 172 -12.44 16.54 -2.44
N LEU A 173 -11.49 16.44 -3.38
CA LEU A 173 -11.11 15.18 -4.02
C LEU A 173 -9.82 14.61 -3.44
N PHE A 174 -9.78 13.29 -3.28
CA PHE A 174 -8.63 12.51 -2.80
C PHE A 174 -8.40 11.28 -3.70
N PRO A 175 -7.22 11.09 -4.32
CA PRO A 175 -6.14 12.06 -4.36
C PRO A 175 -6.52 13.32 -5.15
N PRO A 176 -6.00 14.49 -4.75
CA PRO A 176 -6.24 15.71 -5.52
C PRO A 176 -5.56 15.59 -6.89
N PRO A 177 -6.01 16.38 -7.87
CA PRO A 177 -5.28 16.54 -9.11
C PRO A 177 -3.82 16.89 -8.82
N ALA A 178 -2.89 16.27 -9.53
CA ALA A 178 -1.46 16.43 -9.28
C ALA A 178 -1.05 17.90 -9.36
N THR A 179 -0.57 18.47 -8.26
CA THR A 179 0.05 19.80 -8.19
C THR A 179 1.42 19.68 -7.56
N GLU A 180 2.35 20.58 -7.93
CA GLU A 180 3.73 20.59 -7.42
C GLU A 180 3.83 20.77 -5.89
N ALA A 181 2.82 21.38 -5.27
CA ALA A 181 2.86 21.79 -3.87
C ALA A 181 2.64 20.64 -2.87
N ASN A 182 2.12 19.47 -3.29
CA ASN A 182 1.72 18.44 -2.34
C ASN A 182 2.13 17.01 -2.76
N PRO A 183 3.35 16.57 -2.37
CA PRO A 183 3.92 15.28 -2.80
C PRO A 183 3.17 14.04 -2.31
N HIS A 184 2.45 14.14 -1.21
CA HIS A 184 1.70 13.02 -0.62
C HIS A 184 0.19 13.16 -0.81
N GLY A 185 -0.25 14.14 -1.62
CA GLY A 185 -1.64 14.50 -1.73
C GLY A 185 -2.19 15.12 -0.43
N LYS A 186 -3.49 15.37 -0.42
CA LYS A 186 -4.18 15.75 0.80
C LYS A 186 -4.48 14.50 1.65
N GLY A 187 -4.64 14.69 2.95
CA GLY A 187 -5.00 13.63 3.87
C GLY A 187 -6.50 13.63 4.16
N MET A 188 -7.10 12.44 4.22
CA MET A 188 -8.47 12.25 4.64
C MET A 188 -8.51 11.46 5.95
N ARG A 189 -9.38 11.85 6.89
CA ARG A 189 -9.52 11.20 8.19
C ARG A 189 -10.07 9.80 8.00
N ALA A 190 -9.44 8.78 8.61
CA ALA A 190 -9.84 7.39 8.48
C ALA A 190 -11.34 7.18 8.80
N PRO A 191 -12.04 6.29 8.08
CA PRO A 191 -13.46 6.06 8.24
C PRO A 191 -13.85 5.72 9.67
N GLY A 192 -14.93 6.34 10.13
CA GLY A 192 -15.42 6.19 11.49
C GLY A 192 -14.55 6.84 12.56
N CYS A 193 -13.40 7.43 12.20
CA CYS A 193 -12.46 8.00 13.16
C CYS A 193 -13.06 9.20 13.89
N TRP A 194 -12.56 9.44 15.10
CA TRP A 194 -12.98 10.56 15.92
C TRP A 194 -12.70 11.91 15.22
N SER A 195 -13.68 12.81 15.25
CA SER A 195 -13.55 14.15 14.64
C SER A 195 -13.10 15.18 15.68
N PRO A 196 -11.88 15.74 15.58
CA PRO A 196 -11.44 16.80 16.49
C PRO A 196 -12.34 18.04 16.45
N ALA A 197 -12.91 18.36 15.29
CA ALA A 197 -13.75 19.55 15.15
C ALA A 197 -15.13 19.39 15.81
N ARG A 198 -15.69 18.18 15.79
CA ARG A 198 -17.02 17.86 16.35
C ARG A 198 -16.94 17.18 17.71
N GLN A 199 -15.77 16.66 18.08
CA GLN A 199 -15.52 15.90 19.30
C GLN A 199 -16.37 14.63 19.40
N GLU A 200 -16.70 14.03 18.25
CA GLU A 200 -17.48 12.80 18.11
C GLU A 200 -16.89 11.91 16.99
N PRO A 201 -17.14 10.59 16.99
CA PRO A 201 -16.75 9.72 15.89
C PRO A 201 -17.66 9.94 14.68
N SER A 202 -17.09 9.79 13.48
CA SER A 202 -17.89 9.72 12.25
C SER A 202 -18.78 8.48 12.27
N GLN A 203 -19.91 8.56 11.59
CA GLN A 203 -20.92 7.49 11.57
C GLN A 203 -20.91 6.79 10.22
N ILE A 204 -20.77 5.47 10.20
CA ILE A 204 -20.84 4.66 8.99
C ILE A 204 -22.28 4.36 8.64
N LEU A 205 -22.68 4.72 7.43
CA LEU A 205 -24.02 4.44 6.93
C LEU A 205 -24.06 3.16 6.09
N TRP A 206 -23.02 2.95 5.32
CA TRP A 206 -22.95 1.81 4.42
C TRP A 206 -21.50 1.43 4.11
N GLU A 207 -21.24 0.13 3.90
CA GLU A 207 -19.97 -0.38 3.44
C GLU A 207 -20.11 -1.75 2.75
N ASN A 208 -19.20 -2.06 1.83
CA ASN A 208 -19.06 -3.37 1.21
C ASN A 208 -17.59 -3.83 1.15
N ILE A 209 -16.80 -3.43 2.12
CA ILE A 209 -15.36 -3.68 2.15
C ILE A 209 -14.97 -5.07 2.68
N GLY A 210 -15.94 -5.93 2.95
CA GLY A 210 -15.69 -7.32 3.39
C GLY A 210 -14.59 -8.03 2.59
N PRO A 211 -14.56 -7.94 1.24
CA PRO A 211 -13.49 -8.54 0.44
C PRO A 211 -12.09 -7.91 0.62
N ILE A 212 -12.02 -6.69 1.17
CA ILE A 212 -10.75 -6.05 1.58
C ILE A 212 -10.36 -6.55 2.97
N LEU A 213 -11.30 -6.61 3.91
CA LEU A 213 -11.09 -7.02 5.29
C LEU A 213 -10.77 -8.50 5.44
N ALA A 214 -11.49 -9.38 4.73
CA ALA A 214 -11.27 -10.82 4.76
C ALA A 214 -9.85 -11.25 4.38
N LYS A 215 -9.17 -10.43 3.57
CA LYS A 215 -7.77 -10.66 3.21
C LYS A 215 -6.79 -10.29 4.32
N SER A 216 -7.18 -9.40 5.21
CA SER A 216 -6.31 -8.86 6.24
C SER A 216 -6.40 -9.63 7.57
N GLU A 217 -7.44 -10.40 7.80
CA GLU A 217 -7.54 -11.27 8.99
C GLU A 217 -6.42 -12.31 9.06
N ARG A 218 -5.80 -12.63 7.90
CA ARG A 218 -4.62 -13.50 7.81
C ARG A 218 -3.28 -12.76 7.93
N SER A 219 -3.26 -11.44 7.92
CA SER A 219 -2.05 -10.64 8.07
C SER A 219 -1.80 -10.31 9.54
N VAL A 220 -1.01 -11.13 10.21
CA VAL A 220 -0.44 -10.79 11.53
C VAL A 220 0.35 -9.49 11.37
N PRO A 221 0.07 -8.44 12.16
CA PRO A 221 0.89 -7.22 12.11
C PRO A 221 2.32 -7.59 12.50
N LEU A 222 3.20 -7.59 11.53
CA LEU A 222 4.62 -7.83 11.74
C LEU A 222 5.17 -6.67 12.56
N LYS A 223 5.66 -6.96 13.77
CA LYS A 223 6.38 -6.00 14.61
C LYS A 223 7.61 -5.53 13.85
N GLU A 224 7.54 -4.33 13.28
CA GLU A 224 8.71 -3.71 12.67
C GLU A 224 9.79 -3.47 13.72
N LYS A 225 10.91 -4.15 13.58
CA LYS A 225 12.14 -3.77 14.28
C LYS A 225 12.69 -2.49 13.66
N LYS A 226 13.12 -1.60 14.55
CA LYS A 226 13.78 -0.34 14.25
C LYS A 226 15.23 -0.64 13.85
N ASP A 227 15.44 -1.19 12.65
CA ASP A 227 16.80 -1.37 12.16
C ASP A 227 16.90 -0.73 10.77
N SER A 228 17.98 0.01 10.61
CA SER A 228 18.48 0.59 9.38
C SER A 228 18.24 -0.34 8.19
N LEU A 229 17.85 0.23 7.07
CA LEU A 229 17.62 -0.45 5.81
C LEU A 229 18.60 -1.62 5.62
N PRO A 230 18.13 -2.86 5.51
CA PRO A 230 18.99 -4.02 5.37
C PRO A 230 19.55 -4.16 3.94
N PHE A 231 19.87 -3.04 3.30
CA PHE A 231 20.69 -3.01 2.10
C PHE A 231 22.15 -3.38 2.37
N SER A 232 22.42 -3.94 3.52
CA SER A 232 23.71 -4.58 3.83
C SER A 232 23.95 -5.90 3.09
N SER A 233 23.06 -6.35 2.18
CA SER A 233 23.52 -7.28 1.16
C SER A 233 24.40 -6.48 0.19
N LEU A 234 25.64 -6.26 0.59
CA LEU A 234 26.72 -5.67 -0.22
C LEU A 234 26.68 -6.13 -1.69
N SER A 235 26.17 -7.33 -1.95
CA SER A 235 26.08 -7.92 -3.27
C SER A 235 25.03 -7.32 -4.19
N LEU A 236 23.87 -6.86 -3.67
CA LEU A 236 22.84 -6.23 -4.50
C LEU A 236 23.19 -4.77 -4.78
N TYR A 237 23.60 -4.04 -3.74
CA TYR A 237 24.01 -2.65 -3.85
C TYR A 237 25.22 -2.50 -4.78
N SER A 238 26.25 -3.34 -4.64
CA SER A 238 27.43 -3.30 -5.50
C SER A 238 27.11 -3.57 -6.97
N ARG A 239 26.12 -4.41 -7.29
CA ARG A 239 25.67 -4.64 -8.66
C ARG A 239 24.86 -3.47 -9.24
N LEU A 240 24.11 -2.76 -8.42
CA LEU A 240 23.29 -1.63 -8.84
C LEU A 240 24.07 -0.31 -8.85
N LEU A 241 25.15 -0.21 -8.08
CA LEU A 241 25.96 0.99 -7.97
C LEU A 241 26.47 1.54 -9.33
N PRO A 242 26.91 0.72 -10.30
CA PRO A 242 27.26 1.21 -11.63
C PRO A 242 26.11 1.91 -12.33
N LEU A 243 24.88 1.34 -12.28
CA LEU A 243 23.68 1.96 -12.87
C LEU A 243 23.30 3.25 -12.17
N VAL A 244 23.42 3.29 -10.84
CA VAL A 244 23.19 4.50 -10.03
C VAL A 244 24.17 5.59 -10.43
N ASN A 245 25.44 5.26 -10.59
CA ASN A 245 26.49 6.20 -11.00
C ASN A 245 26.27 6.66 -12.44
N GLU A 246 25.92 5.76 -13.36
CA GLU A 246 25.60 6.07 -14.74
C GLU A 246 24.40 7.01 -14.83
N PHE A 247 23.31 6.73 -14.10
CA PHE A 247 22.15 7.61 -14.01
C PHE A 247 22.54 9.00 -13.52
N ALA A 248 23.55 9.07 -12.65
CA ALA A 248 24.08 10.34 -12.16
C ALA A 248 24.74 11.21 -13.22
N ILE A 249 25.25 10.69 -14.33
CA ILE A 249 26.10 11.39 -15.30
C ILE A 249 25.40 11.66 -16.65
N VAL A 250 24.31 10.95 -16.94
CA VAL A 250 23.73 10.86 -18.29
C VAL A 250 22.81 12.02 -18.65
N LYS A 251 22.73 12.34 -19.96
CA LYS A 251 21.82 13.34 -20.54
C LYS A 251 20.35 12.96 -20.32
N VAL A 252 19.47 13.96 -20.23
CA VAL A 252 18.03 13.77 -19.95
C VAL A 252 17.36 12.73 -20.84
N SER A 253 17.70 12.69 -22.14
CA SER A 253 17.13 11.74 -23.11
C SER A 253 17.45 10.26 -22.84
N THR A 254 18.52 9.96 -22.11
CA THR A 254 18.96 8.58 -21.82
C THR A 254 18.51 8.11 -20.45
N ARG A 255 18.06 9.02 -19.58
CA ARG A 255 17.62 8.72 -18.21
C ARG A 255 16.48 7.73 -18.16
N ARG A 256 15.50 7.88 -19.05
CA ARG A 256 14.33 6.98 -19.10
C ARG A 256 14.73 5.53 -19.36
N LYS A 257 15.68 5.31 -20.29
CA LYS A 257 16.19 3.96 -20.59
C LYS A 257 16.94 3.35 -19.40
N LEU A 258 17.72 4.15 -18.68
CA LEU A 258 18.41 3.71 -17.49
C LEU A 258 17.47 3.41 -16.32
N LEU A 259 16.45 4.24 -16.13
CA LEU A 259 15.40 4.03 -15.13
C LEU A 259 14.65 2.74 -15.42
N GLN A 260 14.30 2.48 -16.68
CA GLN A 260 13.68 1.23 -17.11
C GLN A 260 14.60 0.02 -16.87
N LYS A 261 15.88 0.12 -17.19
CA LYS A 261 16.88 -0.93 -16.94
C LYS A 261 17.02 -1.22 -15.45
N LEU A 262 17.08 -0.17 -14.61
CA LEU A 262 17.13 -0.31 -13.17
C LEU A 262 15.86 -0.98 -12.63
N CYS A 263 14.69 -0.50 -13.07
CA CYS A 263 13.42 -1.08 -12.68
C CYS A 263 13.38 -2.57 -13.02
N GLY A 264 13.83 -2.96 -14.21
CA GLY A 264 13.94 -4.36 -14.62
C GLY A 264 14.85 -5.20 -13.73
N GLN A 265 15.98 -4.64 -13.30
CA GLN A 265 16.92 -5.35 -12.41
C GLN A 265 16.35 -5.48 -10.98
N LEU A 266 15.70 -4.45 -10.46
CA LEU A 266 15.09 -4.47 -9.14
C LEU A 266 13.85 -5.37 -9.09
N PHE A 267 13.07 -5.42 -10.18
CA PHE A 267 11.80 -6.11 -10.26
C PHE A 267 11.87 -7.58 -9.82
N HIS A 268 12.93 -8.30 -10.20
CA HIS A 268 13.10 -9.71 -9.87
C HIS A 268 13.87 -9.95 -8.55
N GLN A 269 14.34 -8.91 -7.90
CA GLN A 269 15.25 -9.03 -6.77
C GLN A 269 14.70 -8.52 -5.44
N ILE A 270 13.83 -7.51 -5.47
CA ILE A 270 13.28 -6.91 -4.24
C ILE A 270 11.80 -6.59 -4.40
N GLY A 271 11.11 -6.42 -3.28
CA GLY A 271 9.72 -6.00 -3.24
C GLY A 271 9.52 -4.55 -3.72
N TYR A 272 8.32 -4.23 -4.17
CA TYR A 272 8.00 -2.92 -4.73
C TYR A 272 8.31 -1.77 -3.76
N GLY A 273 7.89 -1.89 -2.50
CA GLY A 273 8.17 -0.86 -1.49
C GLY A 273 9.66 -0.62 -1.26
N MET A 274 10.47 -1.69 -1.31
CA MET A 274 11.93 -1.58 -1.20
C MET A 274 12.55 -0.96 -2.46
N ALA A 275 12.02 -1.30 -3.64
CA ALA A 275 12.47 -0.73 -4.90
C ALA A 275 12.19 0.77 -4.99
N GLN A 276 11.02 1.22 -4.52
CA GLN A 276 10.68 2.63 -4.43
C GLN A 276 11.62 3.40 -3.48
N ARG A 277 11.89 2.85 -2.30
CA ARG A 277 12.85 3.46 -1.35
C ARG A 277 14.22 3.59 -1.99
N PHE A 278 14.69 2.54 -2.64
CA PHE A 278 15.96 2.57 -3.35
C PHE A 278 15.99 3.64 -4.45
N ALA A 279 14.92 3.72 -5.26
CA ALA A 279 14.81 4.74 -6.30
C ALA A 279 14.82 6.15 -5.71
N ALA A 280 14.06 6.40 -4.63
CA ALA A 280 14.02 7.69 -3.95
C ALA A 280 15.38 8.08 -3.36
N GLU A 281 16.05 7.17 -2.66
CA GLU A 281 17.31 7.47 -1.98
C GLU A 281 18.50 7.64 -2.94
N HIS A 282 18.54 6.86 -4.01
CA HIS A 282 19.73 6.78 -4.86
C HIS A 282 19.58 7.48 -6.21
N PHE A 283 18.37 7.63 -6.71
CA PHE A 283 18.09 8.23 -8.02
C PHE A 283 17.55 9.65 -7.92
N ALA A 284 16.55 9.85 -7.09
CA ALA A 284 15.88 11.12 -7.01
C ALA A 284 16.74 12.19 -6.33
N GLN A 285 17.49 11.84 -5.28
CA GLN A 285 18.28 12.82 -4.50
C GLN A 285 19.54 13.33 -5.19
N ARG A 286 20.14 12.57 -6.11
CA ARG A 286 21.48 12.90 -6.62
C ARG A 286 21.53 13.92 -7.75
N ARG A 287 20.39 14.23 -8.41
CA ARG A 287 20.42 15.07 -9.61
C ARG A 287 19.30 16.03 -9.83
N VAL A 288 18.35 16.02 -8.94
CA VAL A 288 17.17 16.80 -9.17
C VAL A 288 17.26 18.09 -8.39
N ARG A 289 17.34 19.20 -9.12
CA ARG A 289 17.34 20.54 -8.52
C ARG A 289 15.99 20.96 -7.97
N THR A 290 14.93 20.19 -8.28
CA THR A 290 13.56 20.50 -7.82
C THR A 290 12.84 19.23 -7.36
N LYS A 291 11.99 19.35 -6.33
CA LYS A 291 11.11 18.27 -5.84
C LYS A 291 10.13 17.76 -6.91
N ALA A 292 9.78 18.60 -7.90
CA ALA A 292 8.91 18.22 -8.99
C ALA A 292 9.55 17.17 -9.91
N ALA A 293 10.80 17.38 -10.30
CA ALA A 293 11.51 16.42 -11.14
C ALA A 293 11.84 15.11 -10.41
N GLU A 294 12.04 15.15 -9.08
CA GLU A 294 12.15 13.93 -8.25
C GLU A 294 10.86 13.10 -8.33
N ARG A 295 9.72 13.76 -8.20
CA ARG A 295 8.41 13.11 -8.28
C ARG A 295 8.14 12.52 -9.66
N GLU A 296 8.48 13.25 -10.72
CA GLU A 296 8.34 12.77 -12.08
C GLU A 296 9.12 11.46 -12.30
N HIS A 297 10.36 11.37 -11.82
CA HIS A 297 11.15 10.15 -11.91
C HIS A 297 10.58 8.99 -11.08
N LEU A 298 10.03 9.27 -9.90
CA LEU A 298 9.38 8.23 -9.09
C LEU A 298 8.07 7.75 -9.73
N ASN A 299 7.33 8.63 -10.38
CA ASN A 299 6.14 8.27 -11.15
C ASN A 299 6.51 7.40 -12.37
N GLU A 300 7.51 7.81 -13.14
CA GLU A 300 8.03 6.99 -14.25
C GLU A 300 8.51 5.63 -13.78
N PHE A 301 9.20 5.56 -12.64
CA PHE A 301 9.61 4.29 -12.03
C PHE A 301 8.40 3.40 -11.71
N GLY A 302 7.34 3.98 -11.13
CA GLY A 302 6.09 3.28 -10.86
C GLY A 302 5.42 2.76 -12.13
N ASP A 303 5.34 3.56 -13.18
CA ASP A 303 4.78 3.17 -14.47
C ASP A 303 5.56 2.00 -15.11
N PHE A 304 6.90 2.03 -15.06
CA PHE A 304 7.74 0.92 -15.51
C PHE A 304 7.53 -0.34 -14.69
N TRP A 305 7.42 -0.20 -13.37
CA TRP A 305 7.14 -1.35 -12.50
C TRP A 305 5.81 -2.02 -12.81
N ILE A 306 4.76 -1.22 -13.00
CA ILE A 306 3.44 -1.71 -13.39
C ILE A 306 3.50 -2.40 -14.77
N GLY A 307 4.21 -1.82 -15.72
CA GLY A 307 4.43 -2.41 -17.04
C GLY A 307 5.12 -3.76 -16.95
N LEU A 308 6.20 -3.86 -16.19
CA LEU A 308 6.91 -5.11 -15.94
C LEU A 308 6.04 -6.14 -15.21
N HIS A 309 5.25 -5.69 -14.25
CA HIS A 309 4.33 -6.58 -13.53
C HIS A 309 3.27 -7.19 -14.46
N ARG A 310 2.71 -6.41 -15.39
CA ARG A 310 1.77 -6.91 -16.40
C ARG A 310 2.41 -7.95 -17.32
N LEU A 311 3.61 -7.67 -17.82
CA LEU A 311 4.37 -8.61 -18.66
C LEU A 311 4.68 -9.89 -17.88
N TRP A 312 5.13 -9.77 -16.66
CA TRP A 312 5.44 -10.90 -15.79
C TRP A 312 4.20 -11.75 -15.48
N LEU A 313 3.03 -11.15 -15.26
CA LEU A 313 1.76 -11.88 -15.08
C LEU A 313 1.38 -12.69 -16.32
N ALA A 314 1.69 -12.19 -17.52
CA ALA A 314 1.44 -12.92 -18.76
C ALA A 314 2.33 -14.16 -18.92
N GLU A 315 3.49 -14.19 -18.25
CA GLU A 315 4.42 -15.33 -18.26
C GLU A 315 4.05 -16.42 -17.23
N LEU A 316 3.07 -16.20 -16.36
CA LEU A 316 2.67 -17.20 -15.37
C LEU A 316 1.94 -18.36 -16.04
N THR A 317 2.31 -19.58 -15.65
CA THR A 317 1.50 -20.76 -15.98
C THR A 317 0.12 -20.64 -15.32
N PRO A 318 -0.91 -21.38 -15.78
CA PRO A 318 -2.22 -21.37 -15.13
C PRO A 318 -2.15 -21.68 -13.62
N GLN A 319 -1.32 -22.64 -13.21
CA GLN A 319 -1.13 -22.98 -11.79
C GLN A 319 -0.46 -21.85 -11.00
N GLU A 320 0.61 -21.27 -11.57
CA GLU A 320 1.26 -20.11 -10.95
C GLU A 320 0.32 -18.92 -10.82
N ARG A 321 -0.52 -18.69 -11.84
CA ARG A 321 -1.51 -17.62 -11.82
C ARG A 321 -2.54 -17.83 -10.72
N THR A 322 -3.12 -19.03 -10.63
CA THR A 322 -4.06 -19.38 -9.55
C THR A 322 -3.42 -19.20 -8.18
N ALA A 323 -2.20 -19.70 -8.01
CA ALA A 323 -1.47 -19.52 -6.75
C ALA A 323 -1.22 -18.02 -6.43
N PHE A 324 -0.83 -17.24 -7.43
CA PHE A 324 -0.59 -15.81 -7.28
C PHE A 324 -1.86 -15.02 -6.96
N GLU A 325 -2.98 -15.35 -7.59
CA GLU A 325 -4.29 -14.71 -7.35
C GLU A 325 -4.82 -15.00 -5.94
N ASN A 326 -4.46 -16.14 -5.35
CA ASN A 326 -4.78 -16.49 -3.98
C ASN A 326 -3.96 -15.70 -2.94
N LEU A 327 -2.88 -15.03 -3.34
CA LEU A 327 -2.08 -14.20 -2.45
C LEU A 327 -2.81 -12.92 -2.09
N THR A 328 -2.79 -12.61 -0.80
CA THR A 328 -3.65 -11.57 -0.24
C THR A 328 -2.95 -10.24 -0.02
N THR A 329 -1.63 -10.27 0.21
CA THR A 329 -0.84 -9.07 0.51
C THR A 329 0.21 -8.79 -0.58
N ASP A 330 0.65 -7.54 -0.68
CA ASP A 330 1.72 -7.17 -1.60
C ASP A 330 3.04 -7.84 -1.21
N CYS A 331 3.29 -8.03 0.09
CA CYS A 331 4.46 -8.76 0.58
C CYS A 331 4.46 -10.23 0.10
N GLU A 332 3.31 -10.90 0.10
CA GLU A 332 3.17 -12.26 -0.43
C GLU A 332 3.43 -12.30 -1.93
N ARG A 333 2.86 -11.36 -2.67
CA ARG A 333 3.06 -11.23 -4.12
C ARG A 333 4.50 -10.91 -4.48
N ASP A 334 5.14 -10.03 -3.74
CA ASP A 334 6.55 -9.72 -3.90
C ASP A 334 7.44 -10.93 -3.56
N ALA A 335 7.13 -11.64 -2.47
CA ALA A 335 7.82 -12.87 -2.10
C ALA A 335 7.68 -13.94 -3.19
N PHE A 336 6.47 -14.17 -3.69
CA PHE A 336 6.21 -15.12 -4.79
C PHE A 336 7.06 -14.78 -6.01
N ARG A 337 7.07 -13.52 -6.45
CA ARG A 337 7.83 -13.06 -7.61
C ARG A 337 9.34 -13.28 -7.45
N ILE A 338 9.88 -12.96 -6.26
CA ILE A 338 11.29 -13.14 -5.95
C ILE A 338 11.65 -14.64 -5.89
N VAL A 339 10.85 -15.44 -5.21
CA VAL A 339 11.07 -16.88 -5.09
C VAL A 339 10.98 -17.57 -6.47
N ARG A 340 10.01 -17.16 -7.31
CA ARG A 340 9.94 -17.63 -8.71
C ARG A 340 11.19 -17.29 -9.50
N SER A 341 11.79 -16.12 -9.26
CA SER A 341 13.04 -15.76 -9.93
C SER A 341 14.22 -16.66 -9.52
N TYR A 342 14.27 -17.09 -8.26
CA TYR A 342 15.27 -18.08 -7.81
C TYR A 342 15.05 -19.43 -8.48
N ALA A 343 13.80 -19.86 -8.60
CA ALA A 343 13.45 -21.10 -9.27
C ALA A 343 13.84 -21.07 -10.75
N LYS A 344 13.47 -20.00 -11.48
CA LYS A 344 13.89 -19.82 -12.90
C LYS A 344 15.42 -19.84 -13.06
N LYS A 345 16.15 -19.19 -12.14
CA LYS A 345 17.60 -19.21 -12.16
C LYS A 345 18.15 -20.63 -11.95
N ALA A 346 17.61 -21.38 -10.99
CA ALA A 346 18.02 -22.75 -10.76
C ALA A 346 17.76 -23.63 -11.99
N GLN A 347 16.62 -23.42 -12.66
CA GLN A 347 16.29 -24.14 -13.91
C GLN A 347 17.29 -23.83 -15.01
N VAL A 348 17.67 -22.57 -15.24
CA VAL A 348 18.69 -22.19 -16.22
C VAL A 348 20.05 -22.81 -15.88
N GLU A 349 20.36 -22.97 -14.62
CA GLU A 349 21.59 -23.61 -14.12
C GLU A 349 21.48 -25.15 -14.02
N ASN A 350 20.39 -25.76 -14.54
CA ASN A 350 20.08 -27.18 -14.46
C ASN A 350 20.12 -27.75 -13.03
N ARG A 351 19.74 -26.96 -12.05
CA ARG A 351 19.64 -27.40 -10.65
C ARG A 351 18.20 -27.83 -10.32
N PRO A 352 18.00 -28.99 -9.68
CA PRO A 352 16.67 -29.48 -9.34
C PRO A 352 15.98 -28.69 -8.26
N ASP A 353 16.73 -27.94 -7.49
CA ASP A 353 16.27 -27.17 -6.34
C ASP A 353 17.10 -25.87 -6.13
N PHE A 354 16.59 -25.01 -5.28
CA PHE A 354 17.24 -23.76 -4.92
C PHE A 354 17.10 -23.47 -3.43
N MET A 355 17.94 -22.61 -2.94
CA MET A 355 17.98 -22.22 -1.54
C MET A 355 17.21 -20.93 -1.34
N ILE A 356 16.38 -20.88 -0.30
CA ILE A 356 15.78 -19.65 0.20
C ILE A 356 16.38 -19.37 1.57
N VAL A 357 17.13 -18.29 1.68
CA VAL A 357 17.60 -17.76 2.95
C VAL A 357 16.51 -16.85 3.50
N ARG A 358 15.93 -17.26 4.62
CA ARG A 358 14.77 -16.57 5.24
C ARG A 358 15.02 -15.09 5.47
N ASP A 359 16.18 -14.75 6.03
CA ASP A 359 16.52 -13.38 6.39
C ASP A 359 16.88 -12.53 5.14
N ASP A 360 17.41 -13.14 4.08
CA ASP A 360 17.61 -12.47 2.79
C ASP A 360 16.28 -12.16 2.11
N LEU A 361 15.33 -13.11 2.08
CA LEU A 361 13.99 -12.86 1.58
C LEU A 361 13.29 -11.77 2.39
N ALA A 362 13.37 -11.83 3.73
CA ALA A 362 12.83 -10.83 4.63
C ALA A 362 13.34 -9.43 4.31
N ALA A 363 14.65 -9.29 4.13
CA ALA A 363 15.29 -8.04 3.76
C ALA A 363 14.81 -7.50 2.41
N ARG A 364 14.64 -8.39 1.42
CA ARG A 364 14.21 -8.01 0.05
C ARG A 364 12.79 -7.50 -0.04
N ILE A 365 11.90 -7.98 0.82
CA ILE A 365 10.48 -7.55 0.84
C ILE A 365 10.14 -6.63 2.01
N GLY A 366 11.10 -6.31 2.86
CA GLY A 366 10.94 -5.35 3.94
C GLY A 366 10.14 -5.87 5.14
N ILE A 367 10.23 -7.17 5.46
CA ILE A 367 9.56 -7.80 6.60
C ILE A 367 10.56 -8.42 7.59
N THR A 368 10.07 -9.03 8.67
CA THR A 368 10.92 -9.77 9.62
C THR A 368 11.28 -11.17 9.11
N GLY A 369 12.41 -11.73 9.56
CA GLY A 369 12.79 -13.11 9.23
C GLY A 369 11.72 -14.13 9.65
N ARG A 370 11.02 -13.92 10.78
CA ARG A 370 9.88 -14.75 11.18
C ARG A 370 8.74 -14.67 10.17
N GLY A 371 8.40 -13.48 9.70
CA GLY A 371 7.37 -13.28 8.68
C GLY A 371 7.72 -13.97 7.37
N ALA A 372 8.97 -13.85 6.91
CA ALA A 372 9.44 -14.57 5.72
C ALA A 372 9.36 -16.09 5.90
N GLY A 373 9.70 -16.60 7.09
CA GLY A 373 9.53 -18.02 7.43
C GLY A 373 8.10 -18.50 7.28
N LEU A 374 7.14 -17.74 7.80
CA LEU A 374 5.71 -18.06 7.66
C LEU A 374 5.25 -18.01 6.19
N LEU A 375 5.73 -17.04 5.40
CA LEU A 375 5.42 -16.98 3.96
C LEU A 375 5.97 -18.20 3.20
N ILE A 376 7.20 -18.59 3.47
CA ILE A 376 7.80 -19.79 2.85
C ILE A 376 6.99 -21.03 3.23
N GLN A 377 6.58 -21.17 4.48
CA GLN A 377 5.75 -22.27 4.94
C GLN A 377 4.38 -22.28 4.21
N ARG A 378 3.72 -21.13 4.08
CA ARG A 378 2.47 -21.01 3.32
C ARG A 378 2.64 -21.41 1.86
N PHE A 379 3.73 -21.06 1.23
CA PHE A 379 4.01 -21.49 -0.14
C PHE A 379 4.20 -23.00 -0.28
N CYS A 380 4.53 -23.69 0.81
CA CYS A 380 4.58 -25.16 0.85
C CYS A 380 3.23 -25.81 1.15
N ASP A 381 2.42 -25.17 1.99
CA ASP A 381 1.26 -25.81 2.63
C ASP A 381 -0.08 -25.37 1.99
N ASP A 382 -0.18 -24.16 1.45
CA ASP A 382 -1.44 -23.64 0.85
C ASP A 382 -1.69 -24.29 -0.52
N ALA A 383 -2.96 -24.55 -0.83
CA ALA A 383 -3.36 -25.11 -2.11
C ALA A 383 -3.69 -24.00 -3.15
N PRO A 384 -3.15 -24.04 -4.38
CA PRO A 384 -2.13 -24.99 -4.80
C PRO A 384 -0.75 -24.66 -4.22
N ALA A 385 -0.07 -25.66 -3.66
CA ALA A 385 1.29 -25.49 -3.19
C ALA A 385 2.22 -25.12 -4.35
N ILE A 386 3.10 -24.15 -4.13
CA ILE A 386 4.06 -23.67 -5.14
C ILE A 386 5.50 -24.06 -4.84
N LEU A 387 5.75 -24.44 -3.60
CA LEU A 387 7.05 -24.92 -3.14
C LEU A 387 6.93 -26.32 -2.54
N GLN A 388 7.93 -27.14 -2.78
CA GLN A 388 8.15 -28.38 -2.07
C GLN A 388 9.52 -28.29 -1.39
N ARG A 389 9.58 -28.50 -0.09
CA ARG A 389 10.85 -28.59 0.61
C ARG A 389 11.58 -29.87 0.19
N SER A 390 12.75 -29.74 -0.40
CA SER A 390 13.57 -30.87 -0.86
C SER A 390 14.67 -31.25 0.14
N GLN A 391 15.04 -30.30 1.02
CA GLN A 391 16.01 -30.53 2.08
C GLN A 391 15.68 -29.68 3.29
N GLU A 392 15.69 -30.31 4.49
CA GLU A 392 15.50 -29.62 5.75
C GLU A 392 16.67 -28.71 6.11
N TYR A 393 16.37 -27.65 6.86
CA TYR A 393 17.39 -26.82 7.48
C TYR A 393 18.05 -27.58 8.62
N VAL A 394 19.38 -27.68 8.60
CA VAL A 394 20.18 -28.19 9.72
C VAL A 394 21.02 -27.05 10.26
N PRO A 395 20.84 -26.64 11.54
CA PRO A 395 21.61 -25.54 12.12
C PRO A 395 23.11 -25.72 11.92
N HIS A 396 23.78 -24.67 11.45
CA HIS A 396 25.22 -24.62 11.18
C HIS A 396 25.77 -25.63 10.15
N LYS A 397 24.91 -26.43 9.49
CA LYS A 397 25.32 -27.45 8.52
C LYS A 397 24.77 -27.25 7.12
N SER A 398 23.46 -27.04 7.00
CA SER A 398 22.83 -26.89 5.69
C SER A 398 21.65 -25.94 5.71
N ALA A 399 21.49 -25.17 4.64
CA ALA A 399 20.30 -24.35 4.42
C ALA A 399 19.15 -25.21 3.86
N ALA A 400 17.90 -24.82 4.17
CA ALA A 400 16.74 -25.46 3.57
C ALA A 400 16.73 -25.23 2.05
N ARG A 401 16.38 -26.27 1.31
CA ARG A 401 16.25 -26.22 -0.16
C ARG A 401 14.83 -26.52 -0.58
N TYR A 402 14.44 -25.99 -1.72
CA TYR A 402 13.07 -26.01 -2.21
C TYR A 402 13.02 -26.30 -3.71
N ARG A 403 11.98 -26.99 -4.15
CA ARG A 403 11.60 -27.14 -5.55
C ARG A 403 10.41 -26.28 -5.88
N TRP A 404 10.39 -25.74 -7.09
CA TRP A 404 9.24 -25.01 -7.62
C TRP A 404 8.30 -25.98 -8.32
N LEU A 405 7.08 -26.15 -7.83
CA LEU A 405 6.12 -27.15 -8.32
C LEU A 405 5.46 -26.79 -9.66
N PRO A 406 5.08 -25.53 -9.92
CA PRO A 406 4.34 -25.15 -11.12
C PRO A 406 5.18 -25.05 -12.41
N MET A 407 6.45 -25.44 -12.42
CA MET A 407 7.28 -25.32 -13.62
C MET A 407 6.95 -26.44 -14.63
N PRO A 408 6.47 -26.09 -15.86
CA PRO A 408 6.34 -27.09 -16.91
C PRO A 408 7.75 -27.61 -17.30
N GLY A 409 7.92 -28.91 -17.35
CA GLY A 409 9.16 -29.54 -17.82
C GLY A 409 10.02 -30.23 -16.77
N TYR A 410 9.67 -30.15 -15.48
CA TYR A 410 10.23 -31.07 -14.49
C TYR A 410 9.50 -32.43 -14.60
N ILE A 411 9.57 -33.05 -15.74
CA ILE A 411 9.34 -34.51 -15.82
C ILE A 411 10.49 -35.10 -15.02
N ASN A 412 10.12 -35.71 -13.91
CA ASN A 412 11.00 -36.56 -13.12
C ASN A 412 11.45 -37.69 -14.03
N THR A 413 12.48 -37.46 -14.81
CA THR A 413 13.21 -38.56 -15.47
C THR A 413 13.99 -39.22 -14.32
N GLY A 414 13.24 -39.89 -13.46
CA GLY A 414 13.74 -40.91 -12.56
C GLY A 414 14.24 -42.10 -13.38
N GLY A 415 15.14 -41.80 -14.30
CA GLY A 415 15.99 -42.77 -14.92
C GLY A 415 16.93 -43.30 -13.86
N ARG A 416 16.65 -44.50 -13.36
CA ARG A 416 17.68 -45.35 -12.77
C ARG A 416 18.87 -45.31 -13.72
N VAL A 417 19.94 -44.71 -13.29
CA VAL A 417 21.25 -44.95 -13.89
C VAL A 417 21.62 -46.39 -13.51
N PRO A 418 21.94 -47.21 -14.47
CA PRO A 418 22.36 -48.60 -14.25
C PRO A 418 23.65 -48.71 -13.41
#